data_e132ee1f533aefc9ef0c9d0affbaf5d1
#
_entry.id   e132ee1f533aefc9ef0c9d0affbaf5d1
#
_cell.length_a   1.000
_cell.length_b   1.000
_cell.length_c   1.000
_cell.angle_alpha   90.00
_cell.angle_beta   90.00
_cell.angle_gamma   90.00
#
_symmetry.space_group_name_H-M   'P 1'
#
loop_
_entity.id
_entity.type
_entity.pdbx_description
1 polymer ?
#
loop_
_entity_poly.entity_id
_entity_poly.type
_entity_poly.pdbx_seq_one_letter_code
_entity_poly.pdbx_strand_id
1 'polypeptide(L)'
;MIRKFGKLAIPLAILAFAGSIAGYLKATKPAVEPASISERVWTVEAVPVEIASIRPQIKLFGEIVSGRTVDLRPQVSGKIVHASPNLIEGGIVRGGEVIVHIDPFDYDATLRQRKAELTEAKGRLKELEAERSGAVSLLKEDMTQLALRRKDAARRARLTGSGAGTVKSSDDAQLALSEAEQRHIEREKEIRSLRAAIEQQAAAIERLEVSVTIAERDLEETRIVAPYDGFVFSVETAEGKWLNVGDNIARLIDSNRLEAKFHISRTQFRRLSAGGGYQLRPAKVIWRGRENETPYSAYIDRVGSEVDATTGGVNLYAKIETGGAETILRPGAFVEVYIDDAMFEGVARLPAAAIYDESAVYVVKDGRLEARKIKVEARIGGDMLVSGALESGDMVATTKLPEI
;
A
#
# COMPACT_ATOMS: atom_id res chain seq x y z
N MET A 1 -84.60 7.71 89.68
CA MET A 1 -83.46 8.26 88.79
C MET A 1 -82.12 7.64 89.04
N ILE A 2 -81.93 6.34 89.17
CA ILE A 2 -80.62 5.71 89.55
C ILE A 2 -80.19 4.53 88.64
N ARG A 3 -80.81 4.34 87.48
CA ARG A 3 -80.60 3.14 86.65
C ARG A 3 -79.85 3.38 85.30
N LYS A 4 -79.37 4.63 85.04
CA LYS A 4 -78.65 4.96 83.79
C LYS A 4 -77.12 5.22 83.93
N PHE A 5 -76.59 5.32 85.20
CA PHE A 5 -75.17 5.59 85.41
C PHE A 5 -74.26 4.33 85.32
N GLY A 6 -74.83 3.13 85.52
CA GLY A 6 -74.03 1.88 85.49
C GLY A 6 -73.55 1.43 84.14
N LYS A 7 -74.15 1.89 83.02
CA LYS A 7 -73.74 1.46 81.65
C LYS A 7 -72.59 2.20 81.05
N LEU A 8 -72.21 3.37 81.65
CA LEU A 8 -71.01 4.13 81.18
C LEU A 8 -69.78 3.87 81.96
N ALA A 9 -69.93 3.33 83.21
CA ALA A 9 -68.73 3.05 84.10
C ALA A 9 -67.93 1.85 83.62
N ILE A 10 -68.50 0.86 82.99
CA ILE A 10 -67.82 -0.34 82.54
C ILE A 10 -66.83 -0.02 81.33
N PRO A 11 -67.28 0.66 80.28
CA PRO A 11 -66.33 1.02 79.18
C PRO A 11 -65.22 1.98 79.59
N LEU A 12 -65.52 2.90 80.56
CA LEU A 12 -64.52 3.80 81.10
C LEU A 12 -63.43 3.05 81.91
N ALA A 13 -63.89 2.06 82.71
CA ALA A 13 -62.94 1.20 83.48
C ALA A 13 -62.05 0.36 82.52
N ILE A 14 -62.61 -0.17 81.43
CA ILE A 14 -61.86 -0.92 80.42
C ILE A 14 -60.85 -0.01 79.71
N LEU A 15 -61.22 1.20 79.41
CA LEU A 15 -60.32 2.19 78.80
C LEU A 15 -59.16 2.59 79.74
N ALA A 16 -59.48 2.79 81.01
CA ALA A 16 -58.49 3.10 82.03
C ALA A 16 -57.49 1.91 82.28
N PHE A 17 -58.04 0.70 82.27
CA PHE A 17 -57.27 -0.52 82.38
C PHE A 17 -56.37 -0.78 81.13
N ALA A 18 -56.93 -0.58 79.95
CA ALA A 18 -56.15 -0.65 78.73
C ALA A 18 -55.04 0.43 78.67
N GLY A 19 -55.35 1.66 79.12
CA GLY A 19 -54.38 2.74 79.25
C GLY A 19 -53.23 2.42 80.21
N SER A 20 -53.60 1.80 81.34
CA SER A 20 -52.58 1.37 82.34
C SER A 20 -51.71 0.27 81.82
N ILE A 21 -52.24 -0.72 81.12
CA ILE A 21 -51.47 -1.76 80.47
C ILE A 21 -50.57 -1.19 79.38
N ALA A 22 -51.08 -0.30 78.56
CA ALA A 22 -50.30 0.37 77.52
C ALA A 22 -49.14 1.23 78.14
N GLY A 23 -49.43 1.91 79.22
CA GLY A 23 -48.43 2.66 80.01
C GLY A 23 -47.39 1.76 80.62
N TYR A 24 -47.79 0.60 81.18
CA TYR A 24 -46.84 -0.38 81.71
C TYR A 24 -45.98 -1.03 80.63
N LEU A 25 -46.54 -1.40 79.52
CA LEU A 25 -45.82 -1.95 78.38
C LEU A 25 -44.86 -0.92 77.72
N LYS A 26 -45.26 0.35 77.77
CA LYS A 26 -44.39 1.45 77.29
C LYS A 26 -43.23 1.75 78.26
N ALA A 27 -43.48 1.64 79.55
CA ALA A 27 -42.43 1.86 80.58
C ALA A 27 -41.47 0.66 80.75
N THR A 28 -41.95 -0.55 80.45
CA THR A 28 -41.17 -1.80 80.48
C THR A 28 -40.55 -2.21 79.15
N LYS A 29 -40.67 -1.36 78.09
CA LYS A 29 -39.90 -1.61 76.86
C LYS A 29 -38.43 -1.65 77.21
N PRO A 30 -37.74 -2.82 77.00
CA PRO A 30 -36.31 -2.84 77.14
C PRO A 30 -35.72 -1.79 76.20
N ALA A 31 -34.89 -0.89 76.70
CA ALA A 31 -34.02 -0.05 75.85
C ALA A 31 -33.12 -0.99 75.06
N VAL A 32 -33.36 -1.04 73.75
CA VAL A 32 -32.42 -1.72 72.85
C VAL A 32 -31.14 -0.93 72.95
N GLU A 33 -30.16 -1.44 73.67
CA GLU A 33 -28.80 -0.93 73.64
C GLU A 33 -28.38 -1.00 72.16
N PRO A 34 -27.86 0.09 71.56
CA PRO A 34 -27.31 0.03 70.21
C PRO A 34 -26.28 -1.11 70.20
N ALA A 35 -26.55 -2.15 69.41
CA ALA A 35 -25.56 -3.22 69.23
C ALA A 35 -24.20 -2.57 68.87
N SER A 36 -23.23 -2.77 69.67
CA SER A 36 -21.85 -2.36 69.35
C SER A 36 -21.50 -3.00 68.01
N ILE A 37 -21.36 -2.18 66.99
CA ILE A 37 -20.87 -2.64 65.69
C ILE A 37 -19.46 -3.18 65.95
N SER A 38 -19.39 -4.50 66.14
CA SER A 38 -18.07 -5.16 66.18
C SER A 38 -17.41 -4.96 64.83
N GLU A 39 -16.30 -4.25 64.79
CA GLU A 39 -15.48 -4.13 63.58
C GLU A 39 -15.17 -5.55 63.06
N ARG A 40 -15.60 -5.83 61.83
CA ARG A 40 -15.29 -7.11 61.19
C ARG A 40 -13.80 -7.13 60.86
N VAL A 41 -13.09 -8.11 61.39
CA VAL A 41 -11.67 -8.34 61.13
C VAL A 41 -11.55 -9.28 59.94
N TRP A 42 -10.89 -8.84 58.89
CA TRP A 42 -10.62 -9.63 57.70
C TRP A 42 -9.13 -9.89 57.58
N THR A 43 -8.74 -11.13 57.25
CA THR A 43 -7.36 -11.44 56.84
C THR A 43 -7.27 -11.11 55.35
N VAL A 44 -6.46 -10.14 54.98
CA VAL A 44 -6.28 -9.70 53.60
C VAL A 44 -4.83 -9.90 53.15
N GLU A 45 -4.67 -10.31 51.93
CA GLU A 45 -3.38 -10.29 51.25
C GLU A 45 -3.21 -8.87 50.65
N ALA A 46 -2.03 -8.28 50.79
CA ALA A 46 -1.76 -6.95 50.30
C ALA A 46 -0.44 -6.89 49.52
N VAL A 47 -0.40 -6.06 48.50
CA VAL A 47 0.79 -5.83 47.68
C VAL A 47 1.23 -4.35 47.81
N PRO A 48 2.54 -4.09 47.85
CA PRO A 48 3.05 -2.73 47.90
C PRO A 48 2.81 -2.00 46.56
N VAL A 49 2.46 -0.72 46.64
CA VAL A 49 2.34 0.17 45.50
C VAL A 49 3.72 0.72 45.15
N GLU A 50 4.12 0.53 43.89
CA GLU A 50 5.29 1.16 43.31
C GLU A 50 4.80 2.12 42.18
N ILE A 51 5.02 3.44 42.38
CA ILE A 51 4.68 4.43 41.39
C ILE A 51 5.88 4.57 40.44
N ALA A 52 5.63 4.33 39.16
CA ALA A 52 6.65 4.38 38.13
C ALA A 52 6.12 4.93 36.79
N SER A 53 7.03 5.27 35.89
CA SER A 53 6.69 5.50 34.49
C SER A 53 6.80 4.17 33.73
N ILE A 54 5.67 3.69 33.23
CA ILE A 54 5.56 2.36 32.62
C ILE A 54 5.10 2.52 31.16
N ARG A 55 5.82 1.85 30.25
CA ARG A 55 5.39 1.68 28.86
C ARG A 55 4.95 0.22 28.65
N PRO A 56 3.64 -0.04 28.64
CA PRO A 56 3.14 -1.39 28.45
C PRO A 56 3.24 -1.84 27.01
N GLN A 57 3.28 -3.16 26.81
CA GLN A 57 3.10 -3.74 25.47
C GLN A 57 1.63 -4.13 25.27
N ILE A 58 1.09 -3.72 24.13
CA ILE A 58 -0.22 -4.15 23.70
C ILE A 58 -0.04 -5.43 22.89
N LYS A 59 -0.70 -6.49 23.34
CA LYS A 59 -0.81 -7.75 22.61
C LYS A 59 -2.07 -7.69 21.74
N LEU A 60 -1.89 -7.85 20.44
CA LEU A 60 -2.94 -7.84 19.45
C LEU A 60 -2.87 -9.13 18.61
N PHE A 61 -3.96 -9.44 17.94
CA PHE A 61 -4.04 -10.58 17.05
C PHE A 61 -4.31 -10.08 15.64
N GLY A 62 -3.71 -10.75 14.66
CA GLY A 62 -3.83 -10.37 13.27
C GLY A 62 -3.56 -11.53 12.34
N GLU A 63 -3.57 -11.21 11.07
CA GLU A 63 -3.28 -12.12 9.97
C GLU A 63 -2.15 -11.57 9.10
N ILE A 64 -1.37 -12.44 8.51
CA ILE A 64 -0.42 -12.06 7.48
C ILE A 64 -1.18 -11.83 6.18
N VAL A 65 -0.99 -10.68 5.58
CA VAL A 65 -1.53 -10.34 4.27
C VAL A 65 -0.39 -10.00 3.30
N SER A 66 -0.68 -10.09 2.02
CA SER A 66 0.25 -9.62 1.01
C SER A 66 0.09 -8.11 0.82
N GLY A 67 1.18 -7.37 0.89
CA GLY A 67 1.22 -5.97 0.51
C GLY A 67 1.24 -5.75 -1.01
N ARG A 68 1.50 -6.81 -1.80
CA ARG A 68 1.54 -6.75 -3.26
C ARG A 68 1.25 -8.12 -3.87
N THR A 69 0.22 -8.16 -4.70
CA THR A 69 -0.14 -9.31 -5.54
C THR A 69 -0.24 -8.90 -7.00
N VAL A 70 0.07 -9.81 -7.92
CA VAL A 70 -0.12 -9.60 -9.34
C VAL A 70 -0.71 -10.84 -10.00
N ASP A 71 -1.69 -10.65 -10.88
CA ASP A 71 -2.14 -11.67 -11.81
C ASP A 71 -1.27 -11.61 -13.06
N LEU A 72 -0.55 -12.69 -13.34
CA LEU A 72 0.23 -12.82 -14.57
C LEU A 72 -0.72 -13.09 -15.73
N ARG A 73 -0.66 -12.24 -16.75
CA ARG A 73 -1.49 -12.35 -17.95
C ARG A 73 -0.65 -12.15 -19.19
N PRO A 74 -0.83 -12.96 -20.24
CA PRO A 74 -0.12 -12.80 -21.48
C PRO A 74 -0.62 -11.56 -22.22
N GLN A 75 0.30 -10.85 -22.86
CA GLN A 75 -0.01 -9.74 -23.77
C GLN A 75 -0.08 -10.19 -25.23
N VAL A 76 0.40 -11.39 -25.51
CA VAL A 76 0.37 -12.04 -26.82
C VAL A 76 -0.27 -13.42 -26.72
N SER A 77 -0.87 -13.91 -27.81
CA SER A 77 -1.53 -15.22 -27.83
C SER A 77 -0.64 -16.28 -28.41
N GLY A 78 -0.85 -17.54 -28.01
CA GLY A 78 -0.13 -18.67 -28.60
C GLY A 78 -0.09 -19.89 -27.70
N LYS A 79 0.55 -20.94 -28.17
CA LYS A 79 0.72 -22.20 -27.45
C LYS A 79 1.88 -22.09 -26.47
N ILE A 80 1.69 -22.59 -25.25
CA ILE A 80 2.78 -22.70 -24.27
C ILE A 80 3.71 -23.83 -24.70
N VAL A 81 4.98 -23.50 -24.93
CA VAL A 81 6.04 -24.48 -25.26
C VAL A 81 6.89 -24.84 -24.06
N HIS A 82 6.89 -23.99 -23.03
CA HIS A 82 7.58 -24.27 -21.78
C HIS A 82 6.88 -23.56 -20.63
N ALA A 83 6.74 -24.28 -19.49
CA ALA A 83 6.30 -23.74 -18.22
C ALA A 83 7.33 -24.06 -17.14
N SER A 84 7.66 -23.09 -16.28
CA SER A 84 8.62 -23.29 -15.18
C SER A 84 8.15 -24.44 -14.29
N PRO A 85 9.05 -25.33 -13.86
CA PRO A 85 8.73 -26.35 -12.83
C PRO A 85 8.22 -25.76 -11.52
N ASN A 86 8.58 -24.49 -11.24
CA ASN A 86 8.13 -23.74 -10.07
C ASN A 86 6.71 -23.17 -10.23
N LEU A 87 6.12 -23.25 -11.43
CA LEU A 87 4.75 -22.80 -11.70
C LEU A 87 3.74 -23.83 -11.19
N ILE A 88 3.75 -24.04 -9.90
CA ILE A 88 2.80 -24.88 -9.15
C ILE A 88 2.30 -24.09 -7.94
N GLU A 89 1.12 -24.39 -7.45
CA GLU A 89 0.58 -23.77 -6.24
C GLU A 89 1.53 -23.96 -5.05
N GLY A 90 1.88 -22.89 -4.36
CA GLY A 90 2.89 -22.87 -3.29
C GLY A 90 4.34 -22.85 -3.78
N GLY A 91 4.58 -22.91 -5.09
CA GLY A 91 5.93 -22.80 -5.67
C GLY A 91 6.56 -21.44 -5.39
N ILE A 92 7.90 -21.40 -5.39
CA ILE A 92 8.68 -20.18 -5.18
C ILE A 92 9.34 -19.80 -6.49
N VAL A 93 9.12 -18.56 -6.91
CA VAL A 93 9.71 -17.99 -8.13
C VAL A 93 10.57 -16.78 -7.80
N ARG A 94 11.60 -16.54 -8.62
CA ARG A 94 12.48 -15.38 -8.48
C ARG A 94 12.14 -14.31 -9.49
N GLY A 95 12.35 -13.06 -9.13
CA GLY A 95 12.21 -11.94 -10.05
C GLY A 95 13.08 -12.12 -11.29
N GLY A 96 12.48 -11.95 -12.49
CA GLY A 96 13.15 -12.20 -13.77
C GLY A 96 13.15 -13.67 -14.24
N GLU A 97 12.71 -14.62 -13.41
CA GLU A 97 12.54 -16.02 -13.82
C GLU A 97 11.45 -16.14 -14.90
N VAL A 98 11.73 -16.88 -15.98
CA VAL A 98 10.74 -17.16 -17.02
C VAL A 98 9.73 -18.16 -16.48
N ILE A 99 8.50 -17.71 -16.31
CA ILE A 99 7.40 -18.51 -15.78
C ILE A 99 6.74 -19.33 -16.88
N VAL A 100 6.46 -18.68 -18.02
CA VAL A 100 5.87 -19.30 -19.20
C VAL A 100 6.56 -18.78 -20.45
N HIS A 101 6.78 -19.65 -21.42
CA HIS A 101 7.24 -19.29 -22.73
C HIS A 101 6.21 -19.74 -23.79
N ILE A 102 5.63 -18.77 -24.46
CA ILE A 102 4.73 -18.97 -25.60
C ILE A 102 5.59 -19.25 -26.85
N ASP A 103 5.08 -20.03 -27.80
CA ASP A 103 5.78 -20.33 -29.04
C ASP A 103 6.18 -19.04 -29.76
N PRO A 104 7.48 -18.74 -29.90
CA PRO A 104 7.96 -17.49 -30.45
C PRO A 104 8.03 -17.50 -31.99
N PHE A 105 7.72 -18.64 -32.67
CA PHE A 105 8.01 -18.83 -34.08
C PHE A 105 7.38 -17.76 -34.98
N ASP A 106 6.09 -17.50 -34.83
CA ASP A 106 5.36 -16.55 -35.65
C ASP A 106 5.78 -15.09 -35.36
N TYR A 107 6.10 -14.79 -34.12
CA TYR A 107 6.59 -13.49 -33.66
C TYR A 107 7.99 -13.20 -34.18
N ASP A 108 8.89 -14.17 -34.12
CA ASP A 108 10.25 -14.06 -34.65
C ASP A 108 10.23 -13.97 -36.18
N ALA A 109 9.37 -14.72 -36.87
CA ALA A 109 9.18 -14.60 -38.31
C ALA A 109 8.67 -13.20 -38.71
N THR A 110 7.70 -12.66 -37.99
CA THR A 110 7.18 -11.31 -38.17
C THR A 110 8.26 -10.26 -37.96
N LEU A 111 9.05 -10.37 -36.89
CA LEU A 111 10.15 -9.44 -36.62
C LEU A 111 11.18 -9.46 -37.76
N ARG A 112 11.58 -10.65 -38.23
CA ARG A 112 12.50 -10.77 -39.40
C ARG A 112 11.94 -10.13 -40.64
N GLN A 113 10.65 -10.31 -40.93
CA GLN A 113 9.97 -9.67 -42.04
C GLN A 113 10.05 -8.12 -41.92
N ARG A 114 9.67 -7.55 -40.78
CA ARG A 114 9.71 -6.10 -40.56
C ARG A 114 11.12 -5.51 -40.68
N LYS A 115 12.13 -6.24 -40.19
CA LYS A 115 13.56 -5.85 -40.35
C LYS A 115 14.01 -5.88 -41.82
N ALA A 116 13.52 -6.84 -42.61
CA ALA A 116 13.79 -6.89 -44.05
C ALA A 116 13.14 -5.70 -44.79
N GLU A 117 11.87 -5.40 -44.51
CA GLU A 117 11.16 -4.24 -45.07
C GLU A 117 11.87 -2.92 -44.74
N LEU A 118 12.34 -2.76 -43.51
CA LEU A 118 13.11 -1.59 -43.08
C LEU A 118 14.45 -1.49 -43.83
N THR A 119 15.13 -2.61 -44.05
CA THR A 119 16.41 -2.66 -44.77
C THR A 119 16.21 -2.29 -46.23
N GLU A 120 15.16 -2.76 -46.86
CA GLU A 120 14.77 -2.39 -48.23
C GLU A 120 14.50 -0.86 -48.35
N ALA A 121 13.72 -0.33 -47.40
CA ALA A 121 13.40 1.10 -47.38
C ALA A 121 14.65 1.97 -47.18
N LYS A 122 15.59 1.55 -46.36
CA LYS A 122 16.90 2.21 -46.17
C LYS A 122 17.78 2.12 -47.43
N GLY A 123 17.69 1.01 -48.17
CA GLY A 123 18.33 0.84 -49.46
C GLY A 123 17.79 1.87 -50.48
N ARG A 124 16.46 2.01 -50.57
CA ARG A 124 15.83 2.99 -51.44
C ARG A 124 16.18 4.44 -51.08
N LEU A 125 16.30 4.78 -49.83
CA LEU A 125 16.77 6.09 -49.39
C LEU A 125 18.16 6.41 -49.94
N LYS A 126 19.09 5.44 -49.81
CA LYS A 126 20.47 5.59 -50.31
C LYS A 126 20.52 5.78 -51.83
N GLU A 127 19.66 5.10 -52.57
CA GLU A 127 19.51 5.28 -54.01
C GLU A 127 19.08 6.69 -54.35
N LEU A 128 18.01 7.23 -53.74
CA LEU A 128 17.55 8.60 -53.95
C LEU A 128 18.60 9.63 -53.53
N GLU A 129 19.35 9.41 -52.49
CA GLU A 129 20.45 10.28 -52.07
C GLU A 129 21.59 10.30 -53.10
N ALA A 130 21.92 9.15 -53.69
CA ALA A 130 22.90 9.05 -54.76
C ALA A 130 22.46 9.77 -56.06
N GLU A 131 21.18 9.57 -56.45
CA GLU A 131 20.56 10.27 -57.55
C GLU A 131 20.58 11.80 -57.36
N ARG A 132 20.21 12.27 -56.16
CA ARG A 132 20.30 13.70 -55.82
C ARG A 132 21.72 14.22 -55.86
N SER A 133 22.67 13.48 -55.35
CA SER A 133 24.09 13.88 -55.40
C SER A 133 24.60 14.01 -56.81
N GLY A 134 24.21 13.07 -57.71
CA GLY A 134 24.49 13.15 -59.14
C GLY A 134 23.86 14.40 -59.80
N ALA A 135 22.59 14.66 -59.52
CA ALA A 135 21.88 15.83 -60.03
C ALA A 135 22.53 17.15 -59.55
N VAL A 136 22.98 17.22 -58.29
CA VAL A 136 23.67 18.41 -57.75
C VAL A 136 25.01 18.63 -58.47
N SER A 137 25.73 17.57 -58.80
CA SER A 137 27.00 17.66 -59.55
C SER A 137 26.74 18.19 -60.96
N LEU A 138 25.71 17.68 -61.65
CA LEU A 138 25.32 18.15 -62.96
C LEU A 138 24.81 19.62 -62.95
N LEU A 139 24.13 20.05 -61.90
CA LEU A 139 23.72 21.45 -61.73
C LEU A 139 24.91 22.40 -61.73
N LYS A 140 26.03 22.00 -61.12
CA LYS A 140 27.25 22.80 -61.09
C LYS A 140 27.83 22.97 -62.48
N GLU A 141 27.78 21.92 -63.30
CA GLU A 141 28.23 21.99 -64.70
C GLU A 141 27.26 22.87 -65.53
N ASP A 142 25.94 22.68 -65.37
CA ASP A 142 24.92 23.50 -66.04
C ASP A 142 25.08 25.01 -65.70
N MET A 143 25.40 25.34 -64.41
CA MET A 143 25.67 26.73 -64.00
C MET A 143 26.93 27.30 -64.69
N THR A 144 27.96 26.50 -64.85
CA THR A 144 29.21 26.91 -65.53
C THR A 144 28.93 27.20 -67.03
N GLN A 145 28.18 26.30 -67.71
CA GLN A 145 27.80 26.48 -69.09
C GLN A 145 26.87 27.71 -69.28
N LEU A 146 25.91 27.90 -68.40
CA LEU A 146 25.01 29.07 -68.41
C LEU A 146 25.82 30.37 -68.28
N ALA A 147 26.80 30.45 -67.40
CA ALA A 147 27.66 31.59 -67.17
C ALA A 147 28.47 31.90 -68.45
N LEU A 148 29.00 30.89 -69.17
CA LEU A 148 29.70 31.05 -70.45
C LEU A 148 28.75 31.51 -71.52
N ARG A 149 27.54 30.93 -71.69
CA ARG A 149 26.54 31.34 -72.69
C ARG A 149 26.07 32.75 -72.42
N ARG A 150 25.84 33.22 -71.22
CA ARG A 150 25.53 34.59 -70.86
C ARG A 150 26.59 35.58 -71.31
N LYS A 151 27.88 35.25 -71.07
CA LYS A 151 29.02 36.07 -71.51
C LYS A 151 29.07 36.13 -73.00
N ASP A 152 28.89 35.03 -73.75
CA ASP A 152 28.89 35.01 -75.22
C ASP A 152 27.76 35.78 -75.80
N ALA A 153 26.51 35.61 -75.38
CA ALA A 153 25.35 36.36 -75.83
C ALA A 153 25.53 37.89 -75.64
N ALA A 154 26.00 38.31 -74.42
CA ALA A 154 26.27 39.69 -74.11
C ALA A 154 27.39 40.28 -74.98
N ARG A 155 28.43 39.52 -75.35
CA ARG A 155 29.50 39.93 -76.25
C ARG A 155 28.97 40.13 -77.68
N ARG A 156 28.23 39.14 -78.22
CA ARG A 156 27.68 39.20 -79.57
C ARG A 156 26.63 40.32 -79.73
N ALA A 157 25.77 40.55 -78.76
CA ALA A 157 24.84 41.66 -78.73
C ALA A 157 25.57 43.00 -78.78
N ARG A 158 26.67 43.21 -78.09
CA ARG A 158 27.52 44.43 -78.17
C ARG A 158 28.17 44.59 -79.52
N LEU A 159 28.73 43.50 -80.13
CA LEU A 159 29.31 43.55 -81.46
C LEU A 159 28.26 43.91 -82.57
N THR A 160 27.07 43.35 -82.50
CA THR A 160 25.97 43.65 -83.40
C THR A 160 25.53 45.13 -83.26
N GLY A 161 25.42 45.63 -81.98
CA GLY A 161 25.08 47.05 -81.74
C GLY A 161 26.15 48.03 -82.20
N SER A 162 27.43 47.62 -82.31
CA SER A 162 28.50 48.42 -82.89
C SER A 162 28.70 48.25 -84.43
N GLY A 163 27.85 47.43 -85.04
CA GLY A 163 27.98 47.14 -86.48
C GLY A 163 29.04 46.14 -86.87
N ALA A 164 29.76 45.55 -85.91
CA ALA A 164 30.85 44.58 -86.12
C ALA A 164 30.39 43.12 -86.12
N GLY A 165 29.08 42.85 -85.90
CA GLY A 165 28.47 41.54 -85.85
C GLY A 165 27.18 41.42 -86.69
N THR A 166 26.75 40.19 -87.00
CA THR A 166 25.49 39.92 -87.71
C THR A 166 24.35 39.70 -86.74
N VAL A 167 23.11 40.13 -87.07
CA VAL A 167 21.92 39.86 -86.28
C VAL A 167 21.72 38.37 -86.05
N LYS A 168 21.91 37.56 -87.09
CA LYS A 168 21.81 36.12 -87.02
C LYS A 168 22.73 35.54 -85.94
N SER A 169 24.01 35.99 -85.81
CA SER A 169 24.93 35.53 -84.79
C SER A 169 24.53 35.92 -83.38
N SER A 170 23.85 37.05 -83.16
CA SER A 170 23.28 37.48 -81.91
C SER A 170 22.07 36.59 -81.51
N ASP A 171 21.19 36.35 -82.53
CA ASP A 171 19.99 35.50 -82.33
C ASP A 171 20.35 34.05 -82.00
N ASP A 172 21.36 33.47 -82.69
CA ASP A 172 21.91 32.13 -82.41
C ASP A 172 22.46 32.05 -80.99
N ALA A 173 23.21 33.08 -80.50
CA ALA A 173 23.71 33.12 -79.16
C ALA A 173 22.61 33.29 -78.09
N GLN A 174 21.58 34.05 -78.41
CA GLN A 174 20.43 34.21 -77.50
C GLN A 174 19.63 32.87 -77.33
N LEU A 175 19.40 32.18 -78.49
CA LEU A 175 18.83 30.83 -78.47
C LEU A 175 19.61 29.85 -77.56
N ALA A 176 20.93 29.81 -77.82
CA ALA A 176 21.80 28.95 -76.99
C ALA A 176 21.85 29.31 -75.48
N LEU A 177 21.64 30.63 -75.18
CA LEU A 177 21.46 31.06 -73.79
C LEU A 177 20.16 30.55 -73.20
N SER A 178 19.03 30.74 -73.94
CA SER A 178 17.72 30.27 -73.47
C SER A 178 17.67 28.75 -73.23
N GLU A 179 18.30 27.97 -74.11
CA GLU A 179 18.45 26.54 -73.95
C GLU A 179 19.24 26.16 -72.64
N ALA A 180 20.34 26.92 -72.34
CA ALA A 180 21.08 26.72 -71.12
C ALA A 180 20.32 27.12 -69.84
N GLU A 181 19.52 28.20 -69.92
CA GLU A 181 18.62 28.61 -68.83
C GLU A 181 17.53 27.56 -68.57
N GLN A 182 16.94 27.00 -69.63
CA GLN A 182 15.95 25.93 -69.48
C GLN A 182 16.54 24.70 -68.83
N ARG A 183 17.71 24.23 -69.26
CA ARG A 183 18.39 23.08 -68.62
C ARG A 183 18.69 23.32 -67.12
N HIS A 184 19.11 24.52 -66.78
CA HIS A 184 19.34 24.89 -65.38
C HIS A 184 18.08 24.81 -64.55
N ILE A 185 16.95 25.36 -65.03
CA ILE A 185 15.65 25.34 -64.35
C ILE A 185 15.13 23.89 -64.22
N GLU A 186 15.28 23.06 -65.25
CA GLU A 186 14.91 21.64 -65.21
C GLU A 186 15.70 20.88 -64.15
N ARG A 187 17.02 21.11 -64.05
CA ARG A 187 17.90 20.48 -63.03
C ARG A 187 17.52 20.90 -61.60
N GLU A 188 17.24 22.17 -61.39
CA GLU A 188 16.75 22.63 -60.10
C GLU A 188 15.42 22.00 -59.70
N LYS A 189 14.50 21.85 -60.67
CA LYS A 189 13.21 21.18 -60.46
C LYS A 189 13.41 19.73 -60.09
N GLU A 190 14.32 19.00 -60.78
CA GLU A 190 14.68 17.62 -60.50
C GLU A 190 15.23 17.46 -59.07
N ILE A 191 16.18 18.32 -58.67
CA ILE A 191 16.75 18.30 -57.30
C ILE A 191 15.68 18.55 -56.23
N ARG A 192 14.73 19.49 -56.48
CA ARG A 192 13.62 19.73 -55.56
C ARG A 192 12.69 18.50 -55.45
N SER A 193 12.41 17.83 -56.59
CA SER A 193 11.60 16.60 -56.62
C SER A 193 12.29 15.46 -55.85
N LEU A 194 13.60 15.25 -56.08
CA LEU A 194 14.39 14.25 -55.37
C LEU A 194 14.44 14.53 -53.86
N ARG A 195 14.54 15.81 -53.48
CA ARG A 195 14.49 16.19 -52.07
C ARG A 195 13.17 15.81 -51.39
N ALA A 196 12.05 16.12 -52.06
CA ALA A 196 10.73 15.73 -51.57
C ALA A 196 10.57 14.20 -51.47
N ALA A 197 11.12 13.45 -52.47
CA ALA A 197 11.12 11.99 -52.44
C ALA A 197 11.95 11.42 -51.29
N ILE A 198 13.11 12.03 -50.98
CA ILE A 198 13.96 11.66 -49.83
C ILE A 198 13.22 11.90 -48.51
N GLU A 199 12.56 13.06 -48.34
CA GLU A 199 11.78 13.38 -47.15
C GLU A 199 10.59 12.40 -46.98
N GLN A 200 9.91 12.06 -48.07
CA GLN A 200 8.86 11.02 -48.03
C GLN A 200 9.39 9.64 -47.65
N GLN A 201 10.55 9.25 -48.23
CA GLN A 201 11.16 7.95 -47.88
C GLN A 201 11.67 7.90 -46.44
N ALA A 202 12.19 9.02 -45.91
CA ALA A 202 12.59 9.13 -44.49
C ALA A 202 11.39 8.93 -43.57
N ALA A 203 10.24 9.53 -43.85
CA ALA A 203 9.02 9.32 -43.09
C ALA A 203 8.50 7.86 -43.19
N ALA A 204 8.69 7.20 -44.35
CA ALA A 204 8.36 5.79 -44.51
C ALA A 204 9.28 4.89 -43.64
N ILE A 205 10.57 5.21 -43.56
CA ILE A 205 11.54 4.50 -42.68
C ILE A 205 11.14 4.64 -41.21
N GLU A 206 10.84 5.84 -40.73
CA GLU A 206 10.39 6.09 -39.36
C GLU A 206 9.17 5.21 -39.01
N ARG A 207 8.18 5.14 -39.90
CA ARG A 207 7.03 4.24 -39.69
C ARG A 207 7.42 2.76 -39.61
N LEU A 208 8.37 2.31 -40.43
CA LEU A 208 8.85 0.93 -40.41
C LEU A 208 9.69 0.63 -39.14
N GLU A 209 10.45 1.60 -38.65
CA GLU A 209 11.18 1.49 -37.38
C GLU A 209 10.22 1.29 -36.20
N VAL A 210 9.12 2.03 -36.16
CA VAL A 210 8.03 1.78 -35.18
C VAL A 210 7.47 0.37 -35.32
N SER A 211 7.25 -0.09 -36.57
CA SER A 211 6.73 -1.46 -36.81
C SER A 211 7.71 -2.56 -36.34
N VAL A 212 9.02 -2.34 -36.49
CA VAL A 212 10.07 -3.22 -35.95
C VAL A 212 10.01 -3.22 -34.42
N THR A 213 9.92 -2.06 -33.78
CA THR A 213 9.85 -1.94 -32.32
C THR A 213 8.63 -2.67 -31.76
N ILE A 214 7.47 -2.59 -32.41
CA ILE A 214 6.27 -3.33 -32.02
C ILE A 214 6.53 -4.84 -32.12
N ALA A 215 7.08 -5.32 -33.23
CA ALA A 215 7.37 -6.75 -33.41
C ALA A 215 8.45 -7.27 -32.43
N GLU A 216 9.42 -6.46 -32.06
CA GLU A 216 10.42 -6.79 -31.02
C GLU A 216 9.75 -6.94 -29.65
N ARG A 217 8.86 -6.03 -29.28
CA ARG A 217 8.08 -6.10 -28.06
C ARG A 217 7.19 -7.34 -28.04
N ASP A 218 6.46 -7.62 -29.13
CA ASP A 218 5.57 -8.78 -29.19
C ASP A 218 6.34 -10.09 -29.04
N LEU A 219 7.56 -10.16 -29.58
CA LEU A 219 8.46 -11.30 -29.39
C LEU A 219 8.95 -11.39 -27.93
N GLU A 220 9.29 -10.28 -27.29
CA GLU A 220 9.68 -10.24 -25.88
C GLU A 220 8.55 -10.71 -24.97
N GLU A 221 7.31 -10.28 -25.25
CA GLU A 221 6.10 -10.66 -24.50
C GLU A 221 5.72 -12.15 -24.65
N THR A 222 6.36 -12.90 -25.55
CA THR A 222 6.24 -14.38 -25.54
C THR A 222 6.89 -15.01 -24.31
N ARG A 223 7.79 -14.30 -23.63
CA ARG A 223 8.46 -14.72 -22.39
C ARG A 223 7.86 -14.03 -21.20
N ILE A 224 6.97 -14.70 -20.51
CA ILE A 224 6.32 -14.16 -19.32
C ILE A 224 7.21 -14.42 -18.12
N VAL A 225 7.71 -13.37 -17.51
CA VAL A 225 8.65 -13.41 -16.38
C VAL A 225 7.98 -13.00 -15.07
N ALA A 226 8.50 -13.52 -13.94
CA ALA A 226 8.09 -13.07 -12.62
C ALA A 226 8.57 -11.63 -12.40
N PRO A 227 7.71 -10.68 -11.99
CA PRO A 227 8.10 -9.29 -11.78
C PRO A 227 8.88 -9.08 -10.47
N TYR A 228 8.86 -10.04 -9.56
CA TYR A 228 9.53 -10.04 -8.25
C TYR A 228 9.64 -11.44 -7.67
N ASP A 229 10.42 -11.60 -6.61
CA ASP A 229 10.50 -12.84 -5.84
C ASP A 229 9.18 -13.08 -5.10
N GLY A 230 8.61 -14.27 -5.22
CA GLY A 230 7.32 -14.50 -4.62
C GLY A 230 6.85 -15.93 -4.60
N PHE A 231 5.63 -16.09 -4.08
CA PHE A 231 4.92 -17.36 -4.02
C PHE A 231 3.85 -17.42 -5.11
N VAL A 232 3.75 -18.57 -5.74
CA VAL A 232 2.64 -18.85 -6.67
C VAL A 232 1.41 -19.23 -5.84
N PHE A 233 0.36 -18.39 -5.92
CA PHE A 233 -0.88 -18.60 -5.16
C PHE A 233 -1.88 -19.50 -5.91
N SER A 234 -2.05 -19.28 -7.22
CA SER A 234 -2.91 -20.08 -8.07
C SER A 234 -2.29 -20.24 -9.45
N VAL A 235 -2.57 -21.36 -10.10
CA VAL A 235 -2.11 -21.67 -11.46
C VAL A 235 -3.31 -22.11 -12.28
N GLU A 236 -3.51 -21.45 -13.42
CA GLU A 236 -4.64 -21.73 -14.34
C GLU A 236 -4.17 -22.20 -15.71
N THR A 237 -2.88 -22.50 -15.86
CA THR A 237 -2.27 -22.88 -17.12
C THR A 237 -1.35 -24.09 -16.99
N ALA A 238 -1.00 -24.68 -18.14
CA ALA A 238 -0.05 -25.79 -18.22
C ALA A 238 0.63 -25.79 -19.59
N GLU A 239 1.78 -26.46 -19.68
CA GLU A 239 2.48 -26.70 -20.95
C GLU A 239 1.57 -27.34 -21.99
N GLY A 240 1.63 -26.86 -23.22
CA GLY A 240 0.77 -27.33 -24.32
C GLY A 240 -0.59 -26.64 -24.44
N LYS A 241 -1.03 -25.87 -23.43
CA LYS A 241 -2.26 -25.05 -23.48
C LYS A 241 -2.09 -23.88 -24.42
N TRP A 242 -3.16 -23.49 -25.10
CA TRP A 242 -3.24 -22.24 -25.85
C TRP A 242 -3.68 -21.13 -24.93
N LEU A 243 -2.98 -19.99 -24.97
CA LEU A 243 -3.33 -18.77 -24.26
C LEU A 243 -3.84 -17.71 -25.22
N ASN A 244 -4.84 -16.97 -24.78
CA ASN A 244 -5.29 -15.74 -25.42
C ASN A 244 -4.84 -14.53 -24.60
N VAL A 245 -4.79 -13.37 -25.24
CA VAL A 245 -4.47 -12.13 -24.55
C VAL A 245 -5.45 -11.90 -23.39
N GLY A 246 -4.89 -11.67 -22.19
CA GLY A 246 -5.66 -11.40 -20.96
C GLY A 246 -6.10 -12.64 -20.17
N ASP A 247 -5.85 -13.87 -20.66
CA ASP A 247 -6.08 -15.10 -19.87
C ASP A 247 -5.27 -15.04 -18.56
N ASN A 248 -5.79 -15.67 -17.51
CA ASN A 248 -5.04 -15.76 -16.26
C ASN A 248 -4.07 -16.94 -16.33
N ILE A 249 -2.79 -16.68 -16.07
CA ILE A 249 -1.74 -17.70 -16.01
C ILE A 249 -1.56 -18.18 -14.58
N ALA A 250 -1.29 -17.25 -13.69
CA ALA A 250 -1.04 -17.49 -12.28
C ALA A 250 -1.18 -16.20 -11.50
N ARG A 251 -1.42 -16.32 -10.19
CA ARG A 251 -1.33 -15.20 -9.25
C ARG A 251 -0.07 -15.32 -8.42
N LEU A 252 0.73 -14.26 -8.39
CA LEU A 252 1.94 -14.17 -7.57
C LEU A 252 1.75 -13.25 -6.37
N ILE A 253 2.33 -13.67 -5.25
CA ILE A 253 2.37 -12.93 -3.98
C ILE A 253 3.82 -12.55 -3.71
N ASP A 254 4.10 -11.27 -3.51
CA ASP A 254 5.44 -10.75 -3.22
C ASP A 254 5.91 -11.21 -1.83
N SER A 255 6.96 -12.02 -1.79
CA SER A 255 7.54 -12.54 -0.54
C SER A 255 8.27 -11.49 0.29
N ASN A 256 8.69 -10.39 -0.32
CA ASN A 256 9.39 -9.27 0.34
C ASN A 256 8.43 -8.20 0.88
N ARG A 257 7.12 -8.33 0.59
CA ARG A 257 6.10 -7.37 1.01
C ARG A 257 4.97 -8.05 1.76
N LEU A 258 5.34 -8.82 2.80
CA LEU A 258 4.38 -9.35 3.74
C LEU A 258 4.09 -8.33 4.83
N GLU A 259 2.84 -8.23 5.22
CA GLU A 259 2.35 -7.30 6.22
C GLU A 259 1.52 -8.05 7.26
N ALA A 260 1.62 -7.65 8.52
CA ALA A 260 0.69 -8.08 9.55
C ALA A 260 -0.46 -7.07 9.61
N LYS A 261 -1.66 -7.52 9.28
CA LYS A 261 -2.91 -6.76 9.42
C LYS A 261 -3.55 -7.14 10.75
N PHE A 262 -3.77 -6.18 11.63
CA PHE A 262 -4.34 -6.40 12.94
C PHE A 262 -5.27 -5.26 13.35
N HIS A 263 -6.25 -5.60 14.17
CA HIS A 263 -7.26 -4.67 14.64
C HIS A 263 -6.83 -4.02 15.96
N ILE A 264 -7.05 -2.71 16.06
CA ILE A 264 -6.81 -1.95 17.29
C ILE A 264 -8.07 -1.17 17.68
N SER A 265 -8.41 -1.17 18.97
CA SER A 265 -9.56 -0.44 19.47
C SER A 265 -9.37 1.07 19.34
N ARG A 266 -10.50 1.81 19.25
CA ARG A 266 -10.49 3.28 19.17
C ARG A 266 -9.69 3.93 20.31
N THR A 267 -9.80 3.39 21.52
CA THR A 267 -9.12 3.95 22.70
C THR A 267 -7.60 3.75 22.62
N GLN A 268 -7.16 2.56 22.24
CA GLN A 268 -5.74 2.26 22.04
C GLN A 268 -5.16 3.10 20.88
N PHE A 269 -5.86 3.17 19.75
CA PHE A 269 -5.44 3.97 18.60
C PHE A 269 -5.27 5.46 18.94
N ARG A 270 -6.21 6.02 19.69
CA ARG A 270 -6.12 7.41 20.16
C ARG A 270 -4.89 7.63 21.04
N ARG A 271 -4.57 6.70 21.96
CA ARG A 271 -3.38 6.77 22.81
C ARG A 271 -2.09 6.72 22.00
N LEU A 272 -2.00 5.76 21.05
CA LEU A 272 -0.84 5.65 20.16
C LEU A 272 -0.63 6.91 19.34
N SER A 273 -1.70 7.49 18.82
CA SER A 273 -1.65 8.71 18.01
C SER A 273 -1.21 9.94 18.83
N ALA A 274 -1.64 10.04 20.09
CA ALA A 274 -1.26 11.13 20.99
C ALA A 274 0.20 11.01 21.50
N GLY A 275 0.71 9.78 21.64
CA GLY A 275 2.03 9.47 22.21
C GLY A 275 3.19 9.48 21.20
N GLY A 276 3.21 10.38 20.20
CA GLY A 276 4.28 10.49 19.20
C GLY A 276 3.98 9.85 17.86
N GLY A 277 2.72 9.49 17.61
CA GLY A 277 2.28 8.89 16.36
C GLY A 277 2.38 7.35 16.36
N TYR A 278 1.76 6.76 15.36
CA TYR A 278 1.77 5.30 15.16
C TYR A 278 2.75 4.88 14.04
N GLN A 279 3.08 5.79 13.12
CA GLN A 279 3.95 5.49 11.97
C GLN A 279 5.38 5.16 12.41
N LEU A 280 5.97 4.15 11.75
CA LEU A 280 7.31 3.64 12.01
C LEU A 280 7.52 3.12 13.45
N ARG A 281 6.44 2.94 14.22
CA ARG A 281 6.54 2.35 15.56
C ARG A 281 6.92 0.89 15.43
N PRO A 282 7.96 0.42 16.15
CA PRO A 282 8.37 -0.98 16.11
C PRO A 282 7.26 -1.89 16.60
N ALA A 283 7.13 -3.01 15.93
CA ALA A 283 6.24 -4.10 16.28
C ALA A 283 7.00 -5.43 16.24
N LYS A 284 6.60 -6.38 17.07
CA LYS A 284 7.09 -7.76 17.01
C LYS A 284 5.94 -8.65 16.58
N VAL A 285 6.15 -9.42 15.53
CA VAL A 285 5.16 -10.36 14.99
C VAL A 285 5.60 -11.77 15.31
N ILE A 286 4.75 -12.54 15.97
CA ILE A 286 5.01 -13.92 16.36
C ILE A 286 3.98 -14.81 15.68
N TRP A 287 4.46 -15.75 14.86
CA TRP A 287 3.63 -16.79 14.28
C TRP A 287 3.68 -18.03 15.19
N ARG A 288 2.58 -18.32 15.90
CA ARG A 288 2.48 -19.46 16.77
C ARG A 288 2.19 -20.73 15.99
N GLY A 289 3.08 -21.69 16.07
CA GLY A 289 2.94 -22.98 15.39
C GLY A 289 4.18 -23.87 15.45
N ARG A 290 5.27 -23.39 16.09
CA ARG A 290 6.52 -24.14 16.27
C ARG A 290 7.07 -23.98 17.70
N GLU A 291 7.84 -24.98 18.17
CA GLU A 291 8.49 -24.93 19.47
C GLU A 291 9.56 -23.85 19.67
N ASN A 292 10.12 -23.31 18.55
CA ASN A 292 11.07 -22.19 18.57
C ASN A 292 10.52 -21.02 17.75
N GLU A 293 9.73 -20.18 18.41
CA GLU A 293 9.11 -18.99 17.82
C GLU A 293 10.12 -17.84 17.74
N THR A 294 10.75 -17.66 16.58
CA THR A 294 11.56 -16.45 16.34
C THR A 294 10.63 -15.30 16.00
N PRO A 295 10.62 -14.21 16.78
CA PRO A 295 9.81 -13.05 16.45
C PRO A 295 10.37 -12.36 15.20
N TYR A 296 9.46 -12.00 14.28
CA TYR A 296 9.78 -11.17 13.14
C TYR A 296 9.74 -9.69 13.55
N SER A 297 10.77 -8.95 13.21
CA SER A 297 10.76 -7.50 13.34
C SER A 297 9.79 -6.91 12.31
N ALA A 298 9.02 -5.93 12.76
CA ALA A 298 8.07 -5.21 11.91
C ALA A 298 7.97 -3.76 12.38
N TYR A 299 7.40 -2.90 11.54
CA TYR A 299 7.05 -1.54 11.92
C TYR A 299 5.68 -1.17 11.34
N ILE A 300 4.93 -0.38 12.10
CA ILE A 300 3.62 0.09 11.66
C ILE A 300 3.81 1.05 10.50
N ASP A 301 3.28 0.69 9.34
CA ASP A 301 3.39 1.46 8.10
C ASP A 301 2.19 2.41 7.92
N ARG A 302 0.99 1.88 8.04
CA ARG A 302 -0.24 2.63 7.77
C ARG A 302 -1.45 2.14 8.57
N VAL A 303 -2.46 3.00 8.58
CA VAL A 303 -3.81 2.71 9.07
C VAL A 303 -4.69 2.36 7.88
N GLY A 304 -5.60 1.41 8.07
CA GLY A 304 -6.64 1.10 7.09
C GLY A 304 -7.55 2.29 6.83
N SER A 305 -8.09 2.37 5.63
CA SER A 305 -8.97 3.45 5.20
C SER A 305 -10.37 3.40 5.82
N GLU A 306 -10.71 2.28 6.47
CA GLU A 306 -12.04 2.05 7.04
C GLU A 306 -11.96 1.94 8.55
N VAL A 307 -12.97 2.51 9.22
CA VAL A 307 -13.24 2.30 10.64
C VAL A 307 -14.26 1.18 10.72
N ASP A 308 -13.98 0.17 11.53
CA ASP A 308 -14.95 -0.89 11.80
C ASP A 308 -16.18 -0.32 12.53
N ALA A 309 -17.31 -0.36 11.87
CA ALA A 309 -18.55 0.23 12.40
C ALA A 309 -19.07 -0.47 13.68
N THR A 310 -18.68 -1.74 13.90
CA THR A 310 -19.12 -2.54 15.05
C THR A 310 -18.30 -2.23 16.29
N THR A 311 -16.99 -2.13 16.13
CA THR A 311 -16.03 -1.96 17.24
C THR A 311 -15.56 -0.51 17.39
N GLY A 312 -15.76 0.33 16.37
CA GLY A 312 -15.23 1.69 16.27
C GLY A 312 -13.70 1.74 16.19
N GLY A 313 -13.04 0.58 16.03
CA GLY A 313 -11.60 0.45 15.88
C GLY A 313 -11.13 0.57 14.44
N VAL A 314 -9.83 0.47 14.25
CA VAL A 314 -9.19 0.56 12.93
C VAL A 314 -8.24 -0.61 12.73
N ASN A 315 -8.02 -0.96 11.47
CA ASN A 315 -6.99 -1.92 11.11
C ASN A 315 -5.66 -1.18 10.92
N LEU A 316 -4.60 -1.71 11.52
CA LEU A 316 -3.22 -1.30 11.29
C LEU A 316 -2.52 -2.34 10.44
N TYR A 317 -1.59 -1.86 9.63
CA TYR A 317 -0.72 -2.69 8.81
C TYR A 317 0.71 -2.47 9.25
N ALA A 318 1.37 -3.53 9.71
CA ALA A 318 2.78 -3.50 10.01
C ALA A 318 3.57 -4.25 8.94
N LYS A 319 4.52 -3.56 8.34
CA LYS A 319 5.43 -4.16 7.36
C LYS A 319 6.44 -5.04 8.09
N ILE A 320 6.54 -6.30 7.66
CA ILE A 320 7.42 -7.29 8.26
C ILE A 320 8.77 -7.24 7.53
N GLU A 321 9.84 -7.22 8.30
CA GLU A 321 11.20 -7.39 7.77
C GLU A 321 11.42 -8.89 7.53
N THR A 322 11.15 -9.32 6.31
CA THR A 322 11.32 -10.72 5.89
C THR A 322 12.71 -10.92 5.31
N GLY A 323 13.27 -12.11 5.50
CA GLY A 323 14.53 -12.54 4.88
C GLY A 323 14.40 -12.92 3.40
N GLY A 324 13.38 -12.42 2.69
CA GLY A 324 13.13 -12.72 1.28
C GLY A 324 12.34 -14.01 1.03
N ALA A 325 12.57 -14.64 -0.12
CA ALA A 325 11.84 -15.83 -0.57
C ALA A 325 11.99 -17.07 0.36
N GLU A 326 12.98 -17.08 1.22
CA GLU A 326 13.20 -18.15 2.18
C GLU A 326 12.30 -18.08 3.43
N THR A 327 11.51 -16.99 3.56
CA THR A 327 10.58 -16.88 4.68
C THR A 327 9.53 -17.99 4.62
N ILE A 328 9.27 -18.56 5.78
CA ILE A 328 8.21 -19.57 5.95
C ILE A 328 6.83 -18.95 6.20
N LEU A 329 6.77 -17.62 6.45
CA LEU A 329 5.51 -16.90 6.58
C LEU A 329 4.72 -16.95 5.27
N ARG A 330 3.43 -17.21 5.39
CA ARG A 330 2.50 -17.22 4.25
C ARG A 330 1.31 -16.30 4.55
N PRO A 331 0.76 -15.64 3.56
CA PRO A 331 -0.52 -14.95 3.69
C PRO A 331 -1.60 -15.88 4.24
N GLY A 332 -2.46 -15.36 5.11
CA GLY A 332 -3.46 -16.13 5.85
C GLY A 332 -2.96 -16.73 7.17
N ALA A 333 -1.66 -16.65 7.49
CA ALA A 333 -1.16 -17.08 8.78
C ALA A 333 -1.66 -16.15 9.89
N PHE A 334 -2.22 -16.75 10.96
CA PHE A 334 -2.63 -16.03 12.16
C PHE A 334 -1.42 -15.74 13.05
N VAL A 335 -1.29 -14.48 13.47
CA VAL A 335 -0.11 -14.01 14.23
C VAL A 335 -0.51 -13.18 15.44
N GLU A 336 0.39 -13.20 16.42
CA GLU A 336 0.37 -12.26 17.53
C GLU A 336 1.27 -11.07 17.22
N VAL A 337 0.76 -9.87 17.46
CA VAL A 337 1.49 -8.62 17.23
C VAL A 337 1.65 -7.88 18.54
N TYR A 338 2.87 -7.59 18.91
CA TYR A 338 3.24 -6.85 20.11
C TYR A 338 3.74 -5.46 19.71
N ILE A 339 3.09 -4.42 20.24
CA ILE A 339 3.47 -3.02 20.03
C ILE A 339 3.59 -2.32 21.37
N ASP A 340 4.54 -1.41 21.52
CA ASP A 340 4.65 -0.58 22.71
C ASP A 340 3.54 0.47 22.73
N ASP A 341 2.81 0.57 23.84
CA ASP A 341 1.77 1.61 24.06
C ASP A 341 2.42 2.98 24.34
N ALA A 342 1.61 3.97 24.64
CA ALA A 342 2.08 5.24 25.17
C ALA A 342 2.79 5.04 26.53
N MET A 343 3.70 5.96 26.89
CA MET A 343 4.25 6.02 28.22
C MET A 343 3.19 6.53 29.20
N PHE A 344 2.98 5.83 30.29
CA PHE A 344 2.15 6.27 31.41
C PHE A 344 3.06 6.70 32.53
N GLU A 345 2.96 7.95 32.96
CA GLU A 345 3.74 8.52 34.03
C GLU A 345 2.94 8.51 35.34
N GLY A 346 3.61 8.29 36.47
CA GLY A 346 2.97 8.33 37.78
C GLY A 346 1.89 7.28 37.99
N VAL A 347 2.07 6.06 37.42
CA VAL A 347 1.12 4.96 37.52
C VAL A 347 1.65 3.84 38.41
N ALA A 348 0.72 3.16 39.05
CA ALA A 348 1.01 1.91 39.77
C ALA A 348 0.48 0.70 38.99
N ARG A 349 1.22 -0.40 39.04
CA ARG A 349 0.80 -1.68 38.50
C ARG A 349 0.20 -2.54 39.61
N LEU A 350 -1.09 -2.84 39.49
CA LEU A 350 -1.81 -3.63 40.49
C LEU A 350 -2.50 -4.83 39.83
N PRO A 351 -2.59 -5.97 40.51
CA PRO A 351 -3.42 -7.09 40.06
C PRO A 351 -4.87 -6.68 39.92
N ALA A 352 -5.56 -7.21 38.90
CA ALA A 352 -6.97 -6.87 38.63
C ALA A 352 -7.88 -7.22 39.83
N ALA A 353 -7.45 -8.20 40.70
CA ALA A 353 -8.17 -8.55 41.90
C ALA A 353 -8.20 -7.47 42.99
N ALA A 354 -7.24 -6.53 42.96
CA ALA A 354 -7.17 -5.41 43.89
C ALA A 354 -8.14 -4.25 43.56
N ILE A 355 -8.79 -4.29 42.39
CA ILE A 355 -9.61 -3.17 41.91
C ILE A 355 -11.09 -3.48 42.07
N TYR A 356 -11.80 -2.53 42.66
CA TYR A 356 -13.24 -2.59 42.90
C TYR A 356 -13.95 -1.57 42.02
N ASP A 357 -15.02 -2.00 41.38
CA ASP A 357 -15.89 -1.19 40.49
C ASP A 357 -15.12 -0.33 39.48
N GLU A 358 -13.96 -0.82 39.01
CA GLU A 358 -13.05 -0.12 38.07
C GLU A 358 -12.63 1.30 38.51
N SER A 359 -12.89 1.70 39.77
CA SER A 359 -12.70 3.07 40.24
C SER A 359 -12.11 3.21 41.63
N ALA A 360 -11.92 2.12 42.37
CA ALA A 360 -11.44 2.15 43.73
C ALA A 360 -10.50 0.99 44.07
N VAL A 361 -9.60 1.23 45.01
CA VAL A 361 -8.74 0.24 45.68
C VAL A 361 -8.83 0.46 47.17
N TYR A 362 -8.52 -0.57 47.98
CA TYR A 362 -8.45 -0.47 49.41
C TYR A 362 -7.00 -0.54 49.89
N VAL A 363 -6.57 0.54 50.53
CA VAL A 363 -5.23 0.64 51.15
C VAL A 363 -5.33 0.21 52.60
N VAL A 364 -4.41 -0.63 53.04
CA VAL A 364 -4.28 -1.03 54.43
C VAL A 364 -3.45 0.01 55.18
N LYS A 365 -4.10 0.78 56.06
CA LYS A 365 -3.46 1.80 56.88
C LYS A 365 -3.85 1.60 58.36
N ASP A 366 -2.88 1.51 59.25
CA ASP A 366 -3.11 1.33 60.68
C ASP A 366 -4.06 0.15 61.02
N GLY A 367 -3.99 -0.94 60.25
CA GLY A 367 -4.85 -2.12 60.40
C GLY A 367 -6.30 -1.93 59.92
N ARG A 368 -6.62 -0.84 59.20
CA ARG A 368 -7.91 -0.58 58.62
C ARG A 368 -7.81 -0.45 57.10
N LEU A 369 -8.94 -0.74 56.39
CA LEU A 369 -9.07 -0.59 54.96
C LEU A 369 -9.61 0.82 54.64
N GLU A 370 -8.85 1.61 53.91
CA GLU A 370 -9.21 2.93 53.41
C GLU A 370 -9.45 2.87 51.91
N ALA A 371 -10.65 3.23 51.48
CA ALA A 371 -10.99 3.30 50.05
C ALA A 371 -10.29 4.49 49.40
N ARG A 372 -9.53 4.23 48.36
CA ARG A 372 -8.86 5.26 47.54
C ARG A 372 -9.42 5.22 46.13
N LYS A 373 -9.83 6.40 45.62
CA LYS A 373 -10.26 6.54 44.21
C LYS A 373 -9.06 6.46 43.29
N ILE A 374 -9.21 5.62 42.27
CA ILE A 374 -8.20 5.42 41.22
C ILE A 374 -8.88 5.56 39.85
N LYS A 375 -8.06 5.70 38.83
CA LYS A 375 -8.46 5.63 37.43
C LYS A 375 -7.65 4.54 36.76
N VAL A 376 -8.31 3.59 36.10
CA VAL A 376 -7.66 2.57 35.30
C VAL A 376 -7.23 3.18 33.98
N GLU A 377 -5.93 3.26 33.74
CA GLU A 377 -5.34 3.83 32.52
C GLU A 377 -5.15 2.78 31.42
N ALA A 378 -4.69 1.57 31.80
CA ALA A 378 -4.49 0.47 30.86
C ALA A 378 -4.55 -0.89 31.55
N ARG A 379 -4.78 -1.95 30.76
CA ARG A 379 -4.72 -3.36 31.22
C ARG A 379 -3.49 -4.03 30.60
N ILE A 380 -2.72 -4.73 31.41
CA ILE A 380 -1.50 -5.46 31.01
C ILE A 380 -1.63 -6.90 31.48
N GLY A 381 -2.05 -7.80 30.59
CA GLY A 381 -2.27 -9.20 30.96
C GLY A 381 -3.30 -9.34 32.09
N GLY A 382 -2.87 -9.87 33.24
CA GLY A 382 -3.69 -9.99 34.46
C GLY A 382 -3.68 -8.76 35.38
N ASP A 383 -2.84 -7.74 35.09
CA ASP A 383 -2.67 -6.54 35.90
C ASP A 383 -3.30 -5.32 35.25
N MET A 384 -3.51 -4.29 36.05
CA MET A 384 -3.98 -2.97 35.60
C MET A 384 -3.00 -1.88 36.00
N LEU A 385 -2.80 -0.94 35.08
CA LEU A 385 -2.13 0.33 35.38
C LEU A 385 -3.17 1.31 35.89
N VAL A 386 -2.92 1.85 37.08
CA VAL A 386 -3.83 2.78 37.73
C VAL A 386 -3.11 4.07 38.09
N SER A 387 -3.81 5.19 37.98
CA SER A 387 -3.41 6.49 38.49
C SER A 387 -4.42 6.94 39.56
N GLY A 388 -4.05 7.81 40.46
CA GLY A 388 -4.94 8.34 41.48
C GLY A 388 -4.27 8.67 42.80
N ALA A 389 -5.05 8.66 43.89
CA ALA A 389 -4.60 9.04 45.21
C ALA A 389 -3.83 7.91 45.92
N LEU A 390 -2.75 7.43 45.30
CA LEU A 390 -1.84 6.39 45.82
C LEU A 390 -0.45 6.96 46.04
N GLU A 391 0.22 6.50 47.10
CA GLU A 391 1.59 6.87 47.39
C GLU A 391 2.50 5.60 47.30
N SER A 392 3.76 5.83 46.95
CA SER A 392 4.71 4.72 46.87
C SER A 392 4.92 4.14 48.27
N GLY A 393 4.71 2.83 48.42
CA GLY A 393 4.77 2.15 49.72
C GLY A 393 3.40 1.86 50.34
N ASP A 394 2.30 2.41 49.79
CA ASP A 394 0.95 2.01 50.21
C ASP A 394 0.74 0.50 50.03
N MET A 395 0.09 -0.14 50.98
CA MET A 395 -0.25 -1.57 50.89
C MET A 395 -1.67 -1.74 50.40
N VAL A 396 -1.88 -2.21 49.19
CA VAL A 396 -3.20 -2.38 48.57
C VAL A 396 -3.68 -3.82 48.74
N ALA A 397 -4.89 -3.99 49.30
CA ALA A 397 -5.51 -5.28 49.48
C ALA A 397 -5.88 -5.94 48.11
N THR A 398 -5.47 -7.20 47.95
CA THR A 398 -5.76 -8.00 46.73
C THR A 398 -6.84 -9.04 46.96
N THR A 399 -7.22 -9.31 48.21
CA THR A 399 -8.30 -10.21 48.57
C THR A 399 -9.64 -9.55 48.31
N LYS A 400 -10.48 -10.10 47.42
CA LYS A 400 -11.85 -9.62 47.22
C LYS A 400 -12.71 -9.86 48.45
N LEU A 401 -13.19 -8.78 49.05
CA LEU A 401 -14.07 -8.83 50.19
C LEU A 401 -15.53 -8.75 49.71
N PRO A 402 -16.42 -9.64 50.19
CA PRO A 402 -17.77 -9.75 49.64
C PRO A 402 -18.75 -8.59 50.02
N GLU A 403 -18.37 -7.77 51.01
CA GLU A 403 -19.19 -6.61 51.46
C GLU A 403 -18.29 -5.54 52.05
N ILE A 404 -17.94 -4.51 51.31
CA ILE A 404 -17.39 -3.27 51.84
C ILE A 404 -18.30 -2.12 51.40
#